data_597df2208b5ed2e98c6e29b8df9e6351
#
_entry.id   597df2208b5ed2e98c6e29b8df9e6351
#
_cell.length_a   1.000
_cell.length_b   1.000
_cell.length_c   1.000
_cell.angle_alpha   90.00
_cell.angle_beta   90.00
_cell.angle_gamma   90.00
#
_symmetry.space_group_name_H-M   'P 1'
#
loop_
_entity.id
_entity.type
_entity.pdbx_description
1 polymer ?
#
loop_
_entity_poly.entity_id
_entity_poly.type
_entity_poly.pdbx_seq_one_letter_code
_entity_poly.pdbx_strand_id
1 'polypeptide(L)'
;MQAYKKKGFWIGIALFLMTVILPSPESLSQTGWYVAGIGLLMATWWATEAVPVPVTALLPLALFPIFGVADFKTSALPYANPNIYLFMGGFILALGIEASGLHKRMALKMLVTVGSSGKLLVGGFMLVAALISMWVMNTSTTLLLLPIGLAICASIIETMPELSNKEKKFF
;
A
#
# COMPACT_ATOMS: atom_id res chain seq x y z
N MET A 1 19.37 -6.28 -8.32
CA MET A 1 18.85 -4.95 -7.94
C MET A 1 18.68 -4.13 -9.21
N GLN A 2 17.47 -3.65 -9.49
CA GLN A 2 17.22 -2.86 -10.71
C GLN A 2 18.03 -1.55 -10.65
N ALA A 3 18.54 -1.09 -11.80
CA ALA A 3 19.47 0.04 -11.84
C ALA A 3 18.94 1.32 -11.20
N TYR A 4 17.61 1.56 -11.26
CA TYR A 4 16.97 2.72 -10.65
C TYR A 4 16.98 2.67 -9.10
N LYS A 5 16.88 1.49 -8.48
CA LYS A 5 16.94 1.32 -7.02
C LYS A 5 18.32 1.70 -6.48
N LYS A 6 19.39 1.30 -7.18
CA LYS A 6 20.76 1.70 -6.84
C LYS A 6 20.96 3.21 -6.97
N LYS A 7 20.46 3.81 -8.05
CA LYS A 7 20.53 5.26 -8.24
C LYS A 7 19.74 6.00 -7.15
N GLY A 8 18.52 5.56 -6.83
CA GLY A 8 17.71 6.15 -5.78
C GLY A 8 18.36 6.09 -4.40
N PHE A 9 19.05 4.99 -4.09
CA PHE A 9 19.81 4.85 -2.85
C PHE A 9 20.86 5.95 -2.70
N TRP A 10 21.72 6.12 -3.70
CA TRP A 10 22.79 7.11 -3.66
C TRP A 10 22.29 8.54 -3.76
N ILE A 11 21.24 8.79 -4.55
CA ILE A 11 20.60 10.13 -4.64
C ILE A 11 20.04 10.54 -3.29
N GLY A 12 19.34 9.65 -2.59
CA GLY A 12 18.80 9.95 -1.26
C GLY A 12 19.90 10.31 -0.26
N ILE A 13 20.98 9.52 -0.23
CA ILE A 13 22.14 9.83 0.64
C ILE A 13 22.78 11.16 0.25
N ALA A 14 22.97 11.42 -1.04
CA ALA A 14 23.59 12.69 -1.49
C ALA A 14 22.74 13.90 -1.09
N LEU A 15 21.42 13.84 -1.26
CA LEU A 15 20.51 14.90 -0.84
C LEU A 15 20.57 15.13 0.67
N PHE A 16 20.60 14.08 1.46
CA PHE A 16 20.74 14.18 2.91
C PHE A 16 22.08 14.76 3.32
N LEU A 17 23.18 14.29 2.74
CA LEU A 17 24.52 14.83 3.02
C LEU A 17 24.65 16.32 2.64
N MET A 18 23.99 16.76 1.58
CA MET A 18 23.93 18.17 1.23
C MET A 18 23.32 19.01 2.36
N THR A 19 22.27 18.53 3.02
CA THR A 19 21.68 19.26 4.16
C THR A 19 22.53 19.22 5.42
N VAL A 20 23.40 18.23 5.56
CA VAL A 20 24.35 18.17 6.68
C VAL A 20 25.56 19.10 6.47
N ILE A 21 26.03 19.22 5.22
CA ILE A 21 27.22 20.01 4.86
C ILE A 21 26.88 21.50 4.67
N LEU A 22 25.72 21.81 4.07
CA LEU A 22 25.31 23.18 3.80
C LEU A 22 24.69 23.82 5.05
N PRO A 23 24.99 25.09 5.31
CA PRO A 23 24.33 25.82 6.39
C PRO A 23 22.82 25.93 6.15
N SER A 24 22.06 26.00 7.23
CA SER A 24 20.61 26.20 7.13
C SER A 24 20.28 27.54 6.48
N PRO A 25 19.26 27.63 5.62
CA PRO A 25 18.71 28.89 5.14
C PRO A 25 18.28 29.79 6.32
N GLU A 26 18.34 31.11 6.15
CA GLU A 26 17.95 32.07 7.20
C GLU A 26 16.53 31.89 7.74
N SER A 27 15.64 31.33 6.93
CA SER A 27 14.24 31.07 7.28
C SER A 27 14.00 29.78 8.09
N LEU A 28 15.02 28.91 8.25
CA LEU A 28 14.88 27.61 8.93
C LEU A 28 15.93 27.45 10.04
N SER A 29 15.49 26.90 11.18
CA SER A 29 16.43 26.49 12.21
C SER A 29 17.31 25.33 11.72
N GLN A 30 18.51 25.18 12.28
CA GLN A 30 19.42 24.09 11.92
C GLN A 30 18.77 22.71 12.12
N THR A 31 18.00 22.52 13.19
CA THR A 31 17.24 21.29 13.44
C THR A 31 16.16 21.07 12.39
N GLY A 32 15.43 22.11 11.99
CA GLY A 32 14.46 22.06 10.91
C GLY A 32 15.08 21.67 9.57
N TRP A 33 16.31 22.15 9.30
CA TRP A 33 17.06 21.81 8.11
C TRP A 33 17.46 20.32 8.07
N TYR A 34 17.89 19.76 9.21
CA TYR A 34 18.15 18.32 9.32
C TYR A 34 16.88 17.48 9.12
N VAL A 35 15.73 17.91 9.67
CA VAL A 35 14.46 17.24 9.45
C VAL A 35 14.07 17.22 7.97
N ALA A 36 14.26 18.35 7.27
CA ALA A 36 14.02 18.43 5.83
C ALA A 36 14.91 17.45 5.04
N GLY A 37 16.20 17.37 5.40
CA GLY A 37 17.13 16.42 4.80
C GLY A 37 16.75 14.95 5.01
N ILE A 38 16.36 14.61 6.22
CA ILE A 38 15.88 13.25 6.55
C ILE A 38 14.58 12.95 5.77
N GLY A 39 13.66 13.92 5.66
CA GLY A 39 12.46 13.81 4.86
C GLY A 39 12.74 13.57 3.37
N LEU A 40 13.70 14.27 2.78
CA LEU A 40 14.13 14.06 1.40
C LEU A 40 14.76 12.69 1.18
N LEU A 41 15.57 12.20 2.12
CA LEU A 41 16.13 10.85 2.10
C LEU A 41 15.01 9.81 2.10
N MET A 42 14.07 9.93 3.03
CA MET A 42 12.94 9.01 3.14
C MET A 42 12.06 9.02 1.89
N ALA A 43 11.71 10.21 1.39
CA ALA A 43 10.89 10.36 0.18
C ALA A 43 11.56 9.72 -1.04
N THR A 44 12.87 9.94 -1.20
CA THR A 44 13.65 9.35 -2.31
C THR A 44 13.69 7.83 -2.22
N TRP A 45 13.93 7.28 -1.03
CA TRP A 45 13.98 5.84 -0.83
C TRP A 45 12.60 5.17 -0.97
N TRP A 46 11.52 5.85 -0.59
CA TRP A 46 10.17 5.37 -0.81
C TRP A 46 9.79 5.38 -2.29
N ALA A 47 10.05 6.48 -2.98
CA ALA A 47 9.71 6.61 -4.40
C ALA A 47 10.47 5.62 -5.30
N THR A 48 11.71 5.29 -4.92
CA THR A 48 12.57 4.38 -5.69
C THR A 48 12.57 2.95 -5.17
N GLU A 49 11.90 2.69 -4.03
CA GLU A 49 11.99 1.41 -3.30
C GLU A 49 13.44 0.93 -3.15
N ALA A 50 14.36 1.87 -2.94
CA ALA A 50 15.79 1.57 -2.82
C ALA A 50 16.08 0.72 -1.57
N VAL A 51 15.31 0.96 -0.51
CA VAL A 51 15.33 0.25 0.77
C VAL A 51 13.89 -0.16 1.10
N PRO A 52 13.66 -1.30 1.75
CA PRO A 52 12.31 -1.69 2.19
C PRO A 52 11.63 -0.60 3.00
N VAL A 53 10.36 -0.32 2.69
CA VAL A 53 9.58 0.75 3.32
C VAL A 53 9.62 0.73 4.86
N PRO A 54 9.51 -0.44 5.54
CA PRO A 54 9.60 -0.49 7.00
C PRO A 54 10.96 -0.04 7.54
N VAL A 55 12.05 -0.33 6.83
CA VAL A 55 13.41 0.08 7.24
C VAL A 55 13.57 1.59 7.07
N THR A 56 13.08 2.16 5.97
CA THR A 56 13.07 3.60 5.74
C THR A 56 12.26 4.33 6.82
N ALA A 57 11.14 3.75 7.26
CA ALA A 57 10.31 4.31 8.31
C ALA A 57 11.00 4.40 9.68
N LEU A 58 12.06 3.63 9.93
CA LEU A 58 12.83 3.68 11.18
C LEU A 58 13.95 4.74 11.16
N LEU A 59 14.21 5.40 10.05
CA LEU A 59 15.27 6.42 9.96
C LEU A 59 15.12 7.56 10.98
N PRO A 60 13.91 8.14 11.21
CA PRO A 60 13.76 9.20 12.22
C PRO A 60 14.15 8.74 13.62
N LEU A 61 13.85 7.49 13.98
CA LEU A 61 14.19 6.93 15.29
C LEU A 61 15.71 6.94 15.56
N ALA A 62 16.50 6.69 14.51
CA ALA A 62 17.96 6.69 14.61
C ALA A 62 18.57 8.09 14.39
N LEU A 63 18.10 8.81 13.38
CA LEU A 63 18.74 10.06 12.95
C LEU A 63 18.35 11.27 13.80
N PHE A 64 17.13 11.34 14.35
CA PHE A 64 16.73 12.49 15.16
C PHE A 64 17.61 12.67 16.41
N PRO A 65 17.91 11.62 17.19
CA PRO A 65 18.84 11.76 18.31
C PRO A 65 20.27 12.09 17.89
N ILE A 66 20.76 11.51 16.78
CA ILE A 66 22.12 11.73 16.28
C ILE A 66 22.33 13.18 15.87
N PHE A 67 21.35 13.80 15.21
CA PHE A 67 21.42 15.19 14.75
C PHE A 67 20.84 16.21 15.76
N GLY A 68 20.53 15.78 16.98
CA GLY A 68 20.01 16.66 18.02
C GLY A 68 18.64 17.27 17.71
N VAL A 69 17.84 16.63 16.85
CA VAL A 69 16.49 17.09 16.51
C VAL A 69 15.54 16.81 17.67
N ALA A 70 15.62 15.62 18.26
CA ALA A 70 14.87 15.23 19.44
C ALA A 70 15.62 14.13 20.19
N ASP A 71 15.38 13.98 21.49
CA ASP A 71 15.93 12.89 22.27
C ASP A 71 15.33 11.54 21.83
N PHE A 72 16.01 10.43 22.15
CA PHE A 72 15.59 9.09 21.74
C PHE A 72 14.20 8.74 22.25
N LYS A 73 13.85 9.13 23.48
CA LYS A 73 12.54 8.85 24.08
C LYS A 73 11.42 9.53 23.28
N THR A 74 11.59 10.82 22.95
CA THR A 74 10.63 11.58 22.16
C THR A 74 10.51 11.02 20.74
N SER A 75 11.63 10.63 20.13
CA SER A 75 11.65 10.03 18.79
C SER A 75 10.99 8.64 18.75
N ALA A 76 11.02 7.90 19.87
CA ALA A 76 10.42 6.56 19.98
C ALA A 76 8.91 6.59 20.27
N LEU A 77 8.39 7.63 20.92
CA LEU A 77 6.98 7.73 21.31
C LEU A 77 5.98 7.50 20.17
N PRO A 78 6.17 8.07 18.95
CA PRO A 78 5.24 7.82 17.84
C PRO A 78 5.15 6.35 17.44
N TYR A 79 6.24 5.58 17.59
CA TYR A 79 6.27 4.15 17.26
C TYR A 79 5.59 3.27 18.30
N ALA A 80 5.38 3.78 19.51
CA ALA A 80 4.68 3.13 20.60
C ALA A 80 3.22 3.61 20.76
N ASN A 81 2.66 4.27 19.75
CA ASN A 81 1.28 4.75 19.81
C ASN A 81 0.29 3.58 19.89
N PRO A 82 -0.69 3.61 20.82
CA PRO A 82 -1.70 2.56 20.98
C PRO A 82 -2.44 2.20 19.68
N ASN A 83 -2.66 3.17 18.79
CA ASN A 83 -3.31 2.94 17.50
C ASN A 83 -2.51 1.98 16.60
N ILE A 84 -1.18 1.97 16.70
CA ILE A 84 -0.34 1.03 15.92
C ILE A 84 -0.63 -0.41 16.35
N TYR A 85 -0.77 -0.65 17.65
CA TYR A 85 -1.11 -1.97 18.18
C TYR A 85 -2.53 -2.39 17.79
N LEU A 86 -3.47 -1.43 17.74
CA LEU A 86 -4.82 -1.68 17.24
C LEU A 86 -4.79 -2.11 15.76
N PHE A 87 -4.07 -1.38 14.92
CA PHE A 87 -3.90 -1.76 13.50
C PHE A 87 -3.19 -3.10 13.35
N MET A 88 -2.16 -3.35 14.13
CA MET A 88 -1.45 -4.64 14.12
C MET A 88 -2.40 -5.80 14.46
N GLY A 89 -3.26 -5.64 15.47
CA GLY A 89 -4.29 -6.61 15.80
C GLY A 89 -5.27 -6.84 14.64
N GLY A 90 -5.71 -5.76 13.99
CA GLY A 90 -6.54 -5.81 12.79
C GLY A 90 -5.89 -6.56 11.63
N PHE A 91 -4.59 -6.33 11.38
CA PHE A 91 -3.83 -7.06 10.35
C PHE A 91 -3.68 -8.55 10.67
N ILE A 92 -3.45 -8.92 11.94
CA ILE A 92 -3.39 -10.32 12.35
C ILE A 92 -4.73 -11.03 12.10
N LEU A 93 -5.85 -10.36 12.45
CA LEU A 93 -7.19 -10.88 12.14
C LEU A 93 -7.43 -11.01 10.63
N ALA A 94 -7.00 -10.01 9.85
CA ALA A 94 -7.11 -10.05 8.37
C ALA A 94 -6.32 -11.22 7.78
N LEU A 95 -5.09 -11.47 8.25
CA LEU A 95 -4.31 -12.64 7.85
C LEU A 95 -4.99 -13.96 8.21
N GLY A 96 -5.66 -14.04 9.37
CA GLY A 96 -6.46 -15.20 9.77
C GLY A 96 -7.65 -15.43 8.81
N ILE A 97 -8.37 -14.38 8.43
CA ILE A 97 -9.44 -14.41 7.44
C ILE A 97 -8.91 -14.88 6.07
N GLU A 98 -7.75 -14.37 5.66
CA GLU A 98 -7.10 -14.73 4.41
C GLU A 98 -6.66 -16.21 4.43
N ALA A 99 -5.97 -16.65 5.46
CA ALA A 99 -5.48 -18.02 5.61
C ALA A 99 -6.62 -19.05 5.69
N SER A 100 -7.75 -18.70 6.31
CA SER A 100 -8.93 -19.60 6.40
C SER A 100 -9.72 -19.71 5.09
N GLY A 101 -9.45 -18.84 4.11
CA GLY A 101 -10.21 -18.76 2.86
C GLY A 101 -11.65 -18.29 3.04
N LEU A 102 -11.99 -17.73 4.21
CA LEU A 102 -13.35 -17.26 4.53
C LEU A 102 -13.80 -16.18 3.53
N HIS A 103 -12.92 -15.22 3.20
CA HIS A 103 -13.16 -14.18 2.22
C HIS A 103 -13.56 -14.75 0.84
N LYS A 104 -12.90 -15.84 0.41
CA LYS A 104 -13.21 -16.56 -0.84
C LYS A 104 -14.63 -17.15 -0.83
N ARG A 105 -14.99 -17.80 0.28
CA ARG A 105 -16.32 -18.41 0.45
C ARG A 105 -17.42 -17.34 0.49
N MET A 106 -17.17 -16.21 1.15
CA MET A 106 -18.09 -15.07 1.20
C MET A 106 -18.31 -14.48 -0.20
N ALA A 107 -17.24 -14.24 -0.96
CA ALA A 107 -17.31 -13.74 -2.33
C ALA A 107 -18.12 -14.65 -3.24
N LEU A 108 -17.82 -15.96 -3.26
CA LEU A 108 -18.53 -16.92 -4.09
C LEU A 108 -20.00 -17.03 -3.70
N LYS A 109 -20.31 -17.09 -2.40
CA LYS A 109 -21.70 -17.16 -1.93
C LYS A 109 -22.52 -15.94 -2.36
N MET A 110 -21.94 -14.74 -2.26
CA MET A 110 -22.59 -13.51 -2.71
C MET A 110 -22.82 -13.49 -4.21
N LEU A 111 -21.84 -13.88 -5.03
CA LEU A 111 -21.99 -13.94 -6.48
C LEU A 111 -23.11 -14.89 -6.91
N VAL A 112 -23.22 -16.07 -6.27
CA VAL A 112 -24.30 -17.02 -6.52
C VAL A 112 -25.68 -16.46 -6.12
N THR A 113 -25.74 -15.63 -5.08
CA THR A 113 -26.99 -15.07 -4.58
C THR A 113 -27.51 -13.91 -5.44
N VAL A 114 -26.61 -13.18 -6.11
CA VAL A 114 -26.93 -11.98 -6.90
C VAL A 114 -27.62 -12.30 -8.22
N GLY A 115 -27.49 -13.53 -8.75
CA GLY A 115 -28.16 -13.97 -9.98
C GLY A 115 -27.47 -13.52 -11.27
N SER A 116 -28.13 -13.77 -12.43
CA SER A 116 -27.54 -13.65 -13.78
C SER A 116 -27.67 -12.27 -14.45
N SER A 117 -28.26 -11.28 -13.80
CA SER A 117 -28.39 -9.94 -14.35
C SER A 117 -27.04 -9.19 -14.34
N GLY A 118 -26.56 -8.71 -15.48
CA GLY A 118 -25.27 -8.02 -15.59
C GLY A 118 -25.12 -6.83 -14.63
N LYS A 119 -26.19 -6.04 -14.44
CA LYS A 119 -26.16 -4.90 -13.48
C LYS A 119 -26.03 -5.38 -12.05
N LEU A 120 -26.74 -6.45 -11.68
CA LEU A 120 -26.68 -7.03 -10.35
C LEU A 120 -25.33 -7.73 -10.10
N LEU A 121 -24.74 -8.36 -11.12
CA LEU A 121 -23.40 -8.93 -11.04
C LEU A 121 -22.34 -7.84 -10.72
N VAL A 122 -22.36 -6.75 -11.45
CA VAL A 122 -21.43 -5.62 -11.19
C VAL A 122 -21.65 -5.06 -9.79
N GLY A 123 -22.90 -4.80 -9.41
CA GLY A 123 -23.26 -4.32 -8.06
C GLY A 123 -22.83 -5.29 -6.96
N GLY A 124 -23.04 -6.58 -7.17
CA GLY A 124 -22.61 -7.66 -6.25
C GLY A 124 -21.09 -7.71 -6.12
N PHE A 125 -20.36 -7.60 -7.24
CA PHE A 125 -18.90 -7.53 -7.22
C PHE A 125 -18.37 -6.33 -6.44
N MET A 126 -18.97 -5.15 -6.66
CA MET A 126 -18.61 -3.93 -5.92
C MET A 126 -18.87 -4.09 -4.42
N LEU A 127 -20.02 -4.65 -4.04
CA LEU A 127 -20.38 -4.88 -2.65
C LEU A 127 -19.42 -5.87 -1.99
N VAL A 128 -19.10 -6.97 -2.65
CA VAL A 128 -18.13 -7.97 -2.17
C VAL A 128 -16.75 -7.35 -2.00
N ALA A 129 -16.28 -6.59 -3.00
CA ALA A 129 -15.00 -5.91 -2.94
C ALA A 129 -14.94 -4.93 -1.76
N ALA A 130 -16.00 -4.13 -1.56
CA ALA A 130 -16.09 -3.19 -0.45
C ALA A 130 -16.03 -3.91 0.91
N LEU A 131 -16.84 -4.95 1.09
CA LEU A 131 -16.88 -5.71 2.35
C LEU A 131 -15.54 -6.41 2.66
N ILE A 132 -14.93 -7.03 1.66
CA ILE A 132 -13.63 -7.72 1.85
C ILE A 132 -12.53 -6.70 2.11
N SER A 133 -12.49 -5.57 1.38
CA SER A 133 -11.50 -4.50 1.58
C SER A 133 -11.54 -3.84 2.95
N MET A 134 -12.63 -3.97 3.69
CA MET A 134 -12.69 -3.49 5.09
C MET A 134 -11.79 -4.30 6.04
N TRP A 135 -11.49 -5.55 5.70
CA TRP A 135 -10.77 -6.49 6.56
C TRP A 135 -9.45 -6.97 5.97
N VAL A 136 -9.37 -7.00 4.64
CA VAL A 136 -8.21 -7.53 3.89
C VAL A 136 -7.60 -6.40 3.07
N MET A 137 -6.30 -6.47 2.84
CA MET A 137 -5.58 -5.49 2.01
C MET A 137 -6.20 -5.41 0.60
N ASN A 138 -6.32 -4.21 0.05
CA ASN A 138 -6.91 -3.96 -1.27
C ASN A 138 -6.24 -4.78 -2.38
N THR A 139 -4.92 -4.97 -2.30
CA THR A 139 -4.17 -5.78 -3.26
C THR A 139 -4.60 -7.24 -3.22
N SER A 140 -4.74 -7.84 -2.03
CA SER A 140 -5.22 -9.21 -1.87
C SER A 140 -6.66 -9.36 -2.34
N THR A 141 -7.52 -8.38 -2.06
CA THR A 141 -8.91 -8.36 -2.55
C THR A 141 -8.96 -8.34 -4.08
N THR A 142 -8.13 -7.52 -4.71
CA THR A 142 -8.05 -7.43 -6.18
C THR A 142 -7.54 -8.74 -6.79
N LEU A 143 -6.44 -9.30 -6.26
CA LEU A 143 -5.87 -10.57 -6.72
C LEU A 143 -6.84 -11.75 -6.57
N LEU A 144 -7.73 -11.70 -5.57
CA LEU A 144 -8.76 -12.70 -5.39
C LEU A 144 -9.92 -12.55 -6.38
N LEU A 145 -10.42 -11.32 -6.54
CA LEU A 145 -11.62 -11.07 -7.33
C LEU A 145 -11.34 -11.03 -8.84
N LEU A 146 -10.14 -10.65 -9.27
CA LEU A 146 -9.79 -10.55 -10.67
C LEU A 146 -9.96 -11.88 -11.44
N PRO A 147 -9.44 -13.03 -11.00
CA PRO A 147 -9.64 -14.30 -11.69
C PRO A 147 -11.12 -14.70 -11.77
N ILE A 148 -11.90 -14.40 -10.73
CA ILE A 148 -13.33 -14.69 -10.69
C ILE A 148 -14.07 -13.81 -11.73
N GLY A 149 -13.74 -12.52 -11.76
CA GLY A 149 -14.31 -11.58 -12.75
C GLY A 149 -13.97 -12.00 -14.18
N LEU A 150 -12.73 -12.36 -14.45
CA LEU A 150 -12.32 -12.85 -15.78
C LEU A 150 -13.02 -14.13 -16.17
N ALA A 151 -13.21 -15.07 -15.26
CA ALA A 151 -13.95 -16.31 -15.52
C ALA A 151 -15.43 -16.06 -15.86
N ILE A 152 -16.07 -15.11 -15.16
CA ILE A 152 -17.45 -14.70 -15.45
C ILE A 152 -17.54 -14.03 -16.83
N CYS A 153 -16.64 -13.10 -17.14
CA CYS A 153 -16.59 -12.46 -18.45
C CYS A 153 -16.39 -13.47 -19.58
N ALA A 154 -15.49 -14.44 -19.41
CA ALA A 154 -15.25 -15.50 -20.38
C ALA A 154 -16.51 -16.35 -20.61
N SER A 155 -17.19 -16.75 -19.54
CA SER A 155 -18.43 -17.52 -19.61
C SER A 155 -19.56 -16.75 -20.33
N ILE A 156 -19.68 -15.44 -20.12
CA ILE A 156 -20.67 -14.59 -20.80
C ILE A 156 -20.37 -14.53 -22.31
N ILE A 157 -19.10 -14.36 -22.68
CA ILE A 157 -18.68 -14.31 -24.08
C ILE A 157 -18.98 -15.62 -24.81
N GLU A 158 -18.75 -16.76 -24.15
CA GLU A 158 -19.06 -18.09 -24.70
C GLU A 158 -20.57 -18.34 -24.87
N THR A 159 -21.37 -17.82 -23.95
CA THR A 159 -22.83 -18.07 -23.93
C THR A 159 -23.59 -17.13 -24.89
N MET A 160 -23.01 -16.03 -25.30
CA MET A 160 -23.61 -15.02 -26.21
C MET A 160 -22.80 -14.90 -27.51
N PRO A 161 -22.89 -15.85 -28.45
CA PRO A 161 -22.14 -15.80 -29.70
C PRO A 161 -22.54 -14.63 -30.61
N GLU A 162 -23.68 -13.99 -30.39
CA GLU A 162 -24.20 -12.86 -31.17
C GLU A 162 -23.64 -11.49 -30.76
N LEU A 163 -22.79 -11.41 -29.72
CA LEU A 163 -22.15 -10.16 -29.35
C LEU A 163 -21.24 -9.67 -30.49
N SER A 164 -21.50 -8.44 -30.94
CA SER A 164 -20.68 -7.75 -31.95
C SER A 164 -19.20 -7.76 -31.57
N ASN A 165 -18.31 -7.85 -32.55
CA ASN A 165 -16.86 -7.76 -32.35
C ASN A 165 -16.39 -6.48 -31.61
N LYS A 166 -17.22 -5.44 -31.60
CA LYS A 166 -17.01 -4.22 -30.79
C LYS A 166 -17.34 -4.45 -29.32
N GLU A 167 -18.37 -5.22 -29.01
CA GLU A 167 -18.79 -5.49 -27.64
C GLU A 167 -17.87 -6.53 -26.97
N LYS A 168 -17.35 -7.51 -27.74
CA LYS A 168 -16.33 -8.46 -27.29
C LYS A 168 -14.99 -7.83 -26.88
N LYS A 169 -14.70 -6.61 -27.38
CA LYS A 169 -13.50 -5.84 -26.99
C LYS A 169 -13.66 -5.11 -25.64
N PHE A 170 -14.88 -5.02 -25.11
CA PHE A 170 -15.16 -4.37 -23.83
C PHE A 170 -15.14 -5.36 -22.63
N PHE A 171 -15.10 -6.63 -22.89
CA PHE A 171 -14.98 -7.72 -21.92
C PHE A 171 -13.59 -8.41 -22.07
#